data_39544e365d6352b5e3faa15921fcc12d
#
_entry.id   39544e365d6352b5e3faa15921fcc12d
#
_cell.length_a   1.000
_cell.length_b   1.000
_cell.length_c   1.000
_cell.angle_alpha   90.00
_cell.angle_beta   90.00
_cell.angle_gamma   90.00
#
_symmetry.space_group_name_H-M   'P 1'
#
loop_
_entity.id
_entity.type
_entity.pdbx_description
1 polymer ?
#
loop_
_entity_poly.entity_id
_entity_poly.type
_entity_poly.pdbx_seq_one_letter_code
_entity_poly.pdbx_strand_id
1 'polypeptide(L)'
;MTSRKFFSLFLLCALVPLAAAKLSLAMGWFSHGAVNKGYWLEREIELLPDADLHGAAWRLVYIAPENCAQSCEQALYGLQQLYTGLGRKQVNIQPLVIANNRPVALGKFSAIVWQSPENNLNKDVTDELHDQIVIVNRDGLALLRYPINSDAAHMEIVTKDIRTDLLRLLNYDRKGT
;
A
#
# COMPACT_ATOMS: atom_id res chain seq x y z
N MET A 1 -14.42 -5.48 57.07
CA MET A 1 -15.20 -4.99 55.87
C MET A 1 -16.40 -5.87 55.72
N THR A 2 -17.61 -5.32 55.66
CA THR A 2 -18.82 -6.12 55.45
C THR A 2 -18.79 -6.69 54.04
N SER A 3 -19.20 -7.95 53.88
CA SER A 3 -19.23 -8.71 52.61
C SER A 3 -19.85 -7.91 51.45
N ARG A 4 -20.86 -7.10 51.74
CA ARG A 4 -21.52 -6.22 50.77
C ARG A 4 -20.60 -5.12 50.22
N LYS A 5 -19.73 -4.52 51.05
CA LYS A 5 -18.78 -3.51 50.62
C LYS A 5 -17.67 -4.09 49.71
N PHE A 6 -17.24 -5.30 50.04
CA PHE A 6 -16.26 -6.02 49.21
C PHE A 6 -16.81 -6.36 47.83
N PHE A 7 -18.07 -6.87 47.79
CA PHE A 7 -18.72 -7.19 46.53
C PHE A 7 -18.97 -5.95 45.64
N SER A 8 -19.42 -4.84 46.27
CA SER A 8 -19.58 -3.57 45.54
C SER A 8 -18.28 -3.04 44.99
N LEU A 9 -17.19 -3.11 45.75
CA LEU A 9 -15.85 -2.67 45.29
C LEU A 9 -15.36 -3.54 44.13
N PHE A 10 -15.54 -4.85 44.23
CA PHE A 10 -15.18 -5.80 43.17
C PHE A 10 -15.95 -5.51 41.87
N LEU A 11 -17.25 -5.31 41.98
CA LEU A 11 -18.12 -5.01 40.84
C LEU A 11 -17.74 -3.69 40.19
N LEU A 12 -17.40 -2.67 40.97
CA LEU A 12 -16.98 -1.36 40.50
C LEU A 12 -15.62 -1.46 39.77
N CYS A 13 -14.66 -2.18 40.31
CA CYS A 13 -13.34 -2.42 39.65
C CYS A 13 -13.49 -3.19 38.32
N ALA A 14 -14.49 -4.05 38.19
CA ALA A 14 -14.74 -4.78 36.94
C ALA A 14 -15.52 -3.94 35.90
N LEU A 15 -16.51 -3.17 36.35
CA LEU A 15 -17.38 -2.40 35.43
C LEU A 15 -16.74 -1.10 34.93
N VAL A 16 -15.94 -0.41 35.75
CA VAL A 16 -15.31 0.85 35.39
C VAL A 16 -14.41 0.74 34.14
N PRO A 17 -13.48 -0.23 34.03
CA PRO A 17 -12.66 -0.37 32.83
C PRO A 17 -13.46 -0.73 31.59
N LEU A 18 -14.51 -1.56 31.74
CA LEU A 18 -15.39 -1.89 30.60
C LEU A 18 -16.18 -0.68 30.11
N ALA A 19 -16.72 0.12 31.05
CA ALA A 19 -17.43 1.34 30.72
C ALA A 19 -16.50 2.38 30.10
N ALA A 20 -15.28 2.53 30.63
CA ALA A 20 -14.26 3.44 30.08
C ALA A 20 -13.82 3.03 28.66
N ALA A 21 -13.61 1.73 28.41
CA ALA A 21 -13.29 1.20 27.10
C ALA A 21 -14.42 1.47 26.08
N LYS A 22 -15.67 1.20 26.47
CA LYS A 22 -16.82 1.44 25.61
C LYS A 22 -17.02 2.95 25.32
N LEU A 23 -16.81 3.79 26.33
CA LEU A 23 -16.92 5.23 26.19
C LEU A 23 -15.82 5.80 25.25
N SER A 24 -14.58 5.35 25.40
CA SER A 24 -13.46 5.75 24.53
C SER A 24 -13.64 5.31 23.08
N LEU A 25 -14.23 4.13 22.84
CA LEU A 25 -14.61 3.68 21.50
C LEU A 25 -15.75 4.54 20.92
N ALA A 26 -16.77 4.83 21.72
CA ALA A 26 -17.91 5.67 21.28
C ALA A 26 -17.52 7.12 21.02
N MET A 27 -16.56 7.66 21.77
CA MET A 27 -16.03 9.00 21.59
C MET A 27 -14.97 9.11 20.48
N GLY A 28 -14.60 7.99 19.84
CA GLY A 28 -13.58 7.99 18.78
C GLY A 28 -12.15 8.34 19.26
N TRP A 29 -11.87 8.20 20.55
CA TRP A 29 -10.54 8.46 21.10
C TRP A 29 -9.50 7.44 20.58
N PHE A 30 -9.94 6.25 20.26
CA PHE A 30 -9.21 5.38 19.37
C PHE A 30 -9.63 5.73 17.94
N SER A 31 -8.93 6.69 17.32
CA SER A 31 -8.91 6.71 15.87
C SER A 31 -8.54 5.29 15.46
N HIS A 32 -9.33 4.65 14.61
CA HIS A 32 -8.88 3.49 13.87
C HIS A 32 -7.70 4.05 13.06
N GLY A 33 -6.53 4.09 13.72
CA GLY A 33 -5.35 4.64 13.11
C GLY A 33 -5.08 3.78 11.91
N ALA A 34 -5.44 4.29 10.74
CA ALA A 34 -4.86 3.80 9.53
C ALA A 34 -3.35 3.99 9.75
N VAL A 35 -2.71 2.94 10.24
CA VAL A 35 -1.26 2.93 10.48
C VAL A 35 -0.56 3.09 9.15
N ASN A 36 -1.29 2.85 8.05
CA ASN A 36 -0.84 2.98 6.69
C ASN A 36 -0.96 4.43 6.21
N LYS A 37 0.00 4.85 5.43
CA LYS A 37 0.06 6.17 4.81
C LYS A 37 -0.68 6.22 3.48
N GLY A 38 -0.72 5.08 2.79
CA GLY A 38 -1.51 4.88 1.57
C GLY A 38 -2.99 4.66 1.87
N TYR A 39 -3.79 4.83 0.84
CA TYR A 39 -5.24 4.58 0.90
C TYR A 39 -5.52 3.12 0.61
N TRP A 40 -6.29 2.47 1.49
CA TRP A 40 -6.81 1.13 1.23
C TRP A 40 -7.79 1.18 0.06
N LEU A 41 -7.77 0.15 -0.78
CA LEU A 41 -8.82 -0.03 -1.76
C LEU A 41 -10.07 -0.59 -1.07
N GLU A 42 -11.21 0.04 -1.35
CA GLU A 42 -12.50 -0.34 -0.73
C GLU A 42 -13.01 -1.69 -1.24
N ARG A 43 -12.54 -2.12 -2.41
CA ARG A 43 -12.87 -3.40 -3.04
C ARG A 43 -11.59 -4.17 -3.35
N GLU A 44 -11.70 -5.48 -3.38
CA GLU A 44 -10.63 -6.35 -3.85
C GLU A 44 -10.49 -6.18 -5.37
N ILE A 45 -9.31 -5.72 -5.80
CA ILE A 45 -8.96 -5.56 -7.20
C ILE A 45 -7.80 -6.49 -7.49
N GLU A 46 -8.06 -7.49 -8.32
CA GLU A 46 -7.04 -8.35 -8.87
C GLU A 46 -6.37 -7.63 -10.05
N LEU A 47 -5.25 -6.98 -9.77
CA LEU A 47 -4.53 -6.17 -10.74
C LEU A 47 -3.64 -7.02 -11.65
N LEU A 48 -3.14 -8.14 -11.12
CA LEU A 48 -2.21 -9.04 -11.80
C LEU A 48 -2.66 -10.49 -11.60
N PRO A 49 -3.65 -10.98 -12.38
CA PRO A 49 -4.23 -12.32 -12.22
C PRO A 49 -3.20 -13.46 -12.41
N ASP A 50 -2.18 -13.25 -13.24
CA ASP A 50 -1.11 -14.23 -13.49
C ASP A 50 0.14 -13.92 -12.65
N ALA A 51 -0.06 -13.66 -11.36
CA ALA A 51 0.98 -13.21 -10.45
C ALA A 51 2.14 -14.19 -10.18
N ASP A 52 2.18 -15.33 -10.85
CA ASP A 52 3.31 -16.28 -10.83
C ASP A 52 4.58 -15.70 -11.49
N LEU A 53 4.55 -14.38 -11.66
CA LEU A 53 5.57 -13.58 -12.29
C LEU A 53 6.82 -13.51 -11.39
N HIS A 54 7.75 -14.43 -11.65
CA HIS A 54 9.16 -14.32 -11.24
C HIS A 54 9.49 -14.33 -9.75
N GLY A 55 8.68 -14.97 -8.89
CA GLY A 55 9.06 -15.26 -7.51
C GLY A 55 9.06 -14.08 -6.54
N ALA A 56 8.71 -12.88 -6.96
CA ALA A 56 8.58 -11.74 -6.06
C ALA A 56 7.29 -11.85 -5.22
N ALA A 57 7.42 -11.68 -3.90
CA ALA A 57 6.27 -11.73 -3.00
C ALA A 57 5.41 -10.47 -3.06
N TRP A 58 5.99 -9.35 -3.49
CA TRP A 58 5.34 -8.04 -3.52
C TRP A 58 5.68 -7.28 -4.79
N ARG A 59 4.74 -6.51 -5.29
CA ARG A 59 4.93 -5.68 -6.47
C ARG A 59 4.58 -4.23 -6.18
N LEU A 60 5.38 -3.34 -6.72
CA LEU A 60 5.13 -1.90 -6.73
C LEU A 60 4.73 -1.52 -8.14
N VAL A 61 3.45 -1.36 -8.36
CA VAL A 61 2.88 -1.16 -9.69
C VAL A 61 2.54 0.31 -9.90
N TYR A 62 3.16 0.94 -10.87
CA TYR A 62 2.74 2.24 -11.38
C TYR A 62 1.82 2.05 -12.57
N ILE A 63 0.63 2.61 -12.52
CA ILE A 63 -0.33 2.60 -13.64
C ILE A 63 -0.20 3.93 -14.36
N ALA A 64 0.48 3.88 -15.50
CA ALA A 64 0.80 5.07 -16.28
C ALA A 64 -0.42 5.54 -17.08
N PRO A 65 -0.65 6.86 -17.20
CA PRO A 65 -1.66 7.41 -18.08
C PRO A 65 -1.28 7.18 -19.54
N GLU A 66 -2.24 7.30 -20.46
CA GLU A 66 -2.01 7.14 -21.91
C GLU A 66 -0.91 8.08 -22.42
N ASN A 67 -0.90 9.31 -21.92
CA ASN A 67 0.12 10.31 -22.21
C ASN A 67 1.10 10.42 -21.06
N CYS A 68 2.19 9.65 -21.12
CA CYS A 68 3.27 9.69 -20.15
C CYS A 68 4.05 11.01 -20.28
N ALA A 69 3.64 12.03 -19.51
CA ALA A 69 4.27 13.33 -19.42
C ALA A 69 5.28 13.41 -18.25
N GLN A 70 5.54 14.60 -17.74
CA GLN A 70 6.49 14.84 -16.65
C GLN A 70 6.16 14.07 -15.36
N SER A 71 4.87 13.91 -15.00
CA SER A 71 4.44 13.14 -13.84
C SER A 71 4.88 11.68 -13.93
N CYS A 72 4.75 11.08 -15.10
CA CYS A 72 5.16 9.72 -15.35
C CYS A 72 6.69 9.54 -15.21
N GLU A 73 7.51 10.46 -15.72
CA GLU A 73 8.97 10.37 -15.56
C GLU A 73 9.38 10.49 -14.09
N GLN A 74 8.73 11.37 -13.34
CA GLN A 74 8.93 11.51 -11.90
C GLN A 74 8.49 10.27 -11.12
N ALA A 75 7.36 9.66 -11.51
CA ALA A 75 6.89 8.41 -10.91
C ALA A 75 7.89 7.27 -11.12
N LEU A 76 8.38 7.10 -12.33
CA LEU A 76 9.39 6.08 -12.66
C LEU A 76 10.69 6.33 -11.91
N TYR A 77 11.13 7.59 -11.83
CA TYR A 77 12.32 7.97 -11.06
C TYR A 77 12.12 7.64 -9.56
N GLY A 78 11.01 8.05 -8.97
CA GLY A 78 10.68 7.76 -7.58
C GLY A 78 10.61 6.26 -7.29
N LEU A 79 9.99 5.49 -8.19
CA LEU A 79 9.90 4.03 -8.09
C LEU A 79 11.29 3.36 -8.13
N GLN A 80 12.18 3.81 -9.04
CA GLN A 80 13.56 3.34 -9.11
C GLN A 80 14.34 3.68 -7.82
N GLN A 81 14.21 4.90 -7.31
CA GLN A 81 14.88 5.33 -6.08
C GLN A 81 14.36 4.55 -4.87
N LEU A 82 13.05 4.37 -4.77
CA LEU A 82 12.43 3.55 -3.74
C LEU A 82 12.98 2.13 -3.76
N TYR A 83 12.98 1.48 -4.94
CA TYR A 83 13.51 0.13 -5.10
C TYR A 83 14.97 0.04 -4.68
N THR A 84 15.81 0.96 -5.16
CA THR A 84 17.24 1.02 -4.78
C THR A 84 17.41 1.21 -3.26
N GLY A 85 16.59 2.07 -2.65
CA GLY A 85 16.61 2.34 -1.21
C GLY A 85 16.15 1.18 -0.31
N LEU A 86 15.52 0.12 -0.87
CA LEU A 86 15.14 -1.07 -0.12
C LEU A 86 16.33 -2.00 0.18
N GLY A 87 17.45 -1.86 -0.53
CA GLY A 87 18.67 -2.63 -0.29
C GLY A 87 18.40 -4.14 -0.35
N ARG A 88 18.77 -4.89 0.67
CA ARG A 88 18.60 -6.37 0.71
C ARG A 88 17.16 -6.85 0.59
N LYS A 89 16.17 -6.00 0.84
CA LYS A 89 14.75 -6.37 0.72
C LYS A 89 14.23 -6.35 -0.71
N GLN A 90 15.00 -5.84 -1.66
CA GLN A 90 14.67 -5.83 -3.11
C GLN A 90 14.34 -7.22 -3.65
N VAL A 91 14.98 -8.27 -3.13
CA VAL A 91 14.82 -9.66 -3.60
C VAL A 91 13.35 -10.12 -3.63
N ASN A 92 12.53 -9.58 -2.73
CA ASN A 92 11.12 -9.96 -2.62
C ASN A 92 10.17 -8.95 -3.27
N ILE A 93 10.71 -7.95 -3.98
CA ILE A 93 9.92 -6.84 -4.50
C ILE A 93 10.24 -6.63 -5.98
N GLN A 94 9.20 -6.48 -6.78
CA GLN A 94 9.33 -6.17 -8.20
C GLN A 94 8.65 -4.83 -8.50
N PRO A 95 9.41 -3.83 -8.96
CA PRO A 95 8.83 -2.61 -9.51
C PRO A 95 8.33 -2.88 -10.93
N LEU A 96 7.10 -2.46 -11.20
CA LEU A 96 6.39 -2.70 -12.46
C LEU A 96 5.71 -1.41 -12.94
N VAL A 97 5.68 -1.19 -14.24
CA VAL A 97 4.84 -0.18 -14.86
C VAL A 97 3.86 -0.84 -15.82
N ILE A 98 2.58 -0.54 -15.64
CA ILE A 98 1.51 -0.94 -16.56
C ILE A 98 1.19 0.27 -17.45
N ALA A 99 1.32 0.09 -18.76
CA ALA A 99 1.03 1.12 -19.75
C ALA A 99 0.68 0.49 -21.10
N ASN A 100 -0.26 1.08 -21.85
CA ASN A 100 -0.63 0.62 -23.20
C ASN A 100 0.58 0.56 -24.13
N ASN A 101 1.44 1.57 -24.05
CA ASN A 101 2.68 1.62 -24.79
C ASN A 101 3.85 1.71 -23.81
N ARG A 102 4.98 1.08 -24.17
CA ARG A 102 6.18 1.16 -23.34
C ARG A 102 6.65 2.62 -23.23
N PRO A 103 6.70 3.19 -22.00
CA PRO A 103 7.15 4.57 -21.83
C PRO A 103 8.59 4.76 -22.30
N VAL A 104 8.86 5.80 -23.10
CA VAL A 104 10.22 6.10 -23.59
C VAL A 104 11.18 6.35 -22.41
N ALA A 105 10.70 7.03 -21.37
CA ALA A 105 11.46 7.31 -20.15
C ALA A 105 11.94 6.03 -19.44
N LEU A 106 11.27 4.91 -19.63
CA LEU A 106 11.61 3.65 -18.98
C LEU A 106 13.01 3.15 -19.33
N GLY A 107 13.54 3.52 -20.49
CA GLY A 107 14.93 3.19 -20.89
C GLY A 107 16.00 3.69 -19.94
N LYS A 108 15.69 4.69 -19.10
CA LYS A 108 16.58 5.24 -18.06
C LYS A 108 16.56 4.42 -16.75
N PHE A 109 15.59 3.50 -16.58
CA PHE A 109 15.30 2.82 -15.32
C PHE A 109 15.37 1.30 -15.49
N SER A 110 16.51 0.72 -15.17
CA SER A 110 16.81 -0.69 -15.45
C SER A 110 16.09 -1.71 -14.53
N ALA A 111 15.66 -1.28 -13.35
CA ALA A 111 14.99 -2.17 -12.39
C ALA A 111 13.49 -2.32 -12.65
N ILE A 112 12.88 -1.40 -13.39
CA ILE A 112 11.43 -1.37 -13.59
C ILE A 112 11.08 -2.23 -14.83
N VAL A 113 10.17 -3.18 -14.63
CA VAL A 113 9.63 -4.01 -15.71
C VAL A 113 8.41 -3.31 -16.30
N TRP A 114 8.27 -3.34 -17.61
CA TRP A 114 7.06 -2.90 -18.29
C TRP A 114 6.16 -4.08 -18.61
N GLN A 115 4.87 -3.88 -18.40
CA GLN A 115 3.83 -4.81 -18.80
C GLN A 115 2.72 -4.05 -19.53
N SER A 116 2.24 -4.61 -20.62
CA SER A 116 1.01 -4.12 -21.26
C SER A 116 -0.17 -4.49 -20.37
N PRO A 117 -1.23 -3.64 -20.28
CA PRO A 117 -2.45 -4.05 -19.61
C PRO A 117 -2.99 -5.29 -20.33
N GLU A 118 -3.16 -6.37 -19.59
CA GLU A 118 -3.78 -7.57 -20.12
C GLU A 118 -5.24 -7.32 -20.43
N ASN A 119 -5.81 -8.09 -21.37
CA ASN A 119 -7.21 -7.99 -21.78
C ASN A 119 -8.21 -8.18 -20.64
N ASN A 120 -7.76 -8.67 -19.49
CA ASN A 120 -8.54 -8.88 -18.27
C ASN A 120 -8.52 -7.68 -17.32
N LEU A 121 -7.64 -6.71 -17.52
CA LEU A 121 -7.68 -5.49 -16.74
C LEU A 121 -8.88 -4.67 -17.21
N ASN A 122 -9.94 -4.69 -16.42
CA ASN A 122 -11.14 -3.92 -16.74
C ASN A 122 -10.74 -2.45 -16.91
N LYS A 123 -11.14 -1.83 -18.02
CA LYS A 123 -10.84 -0.43 -18.31
C LYS A 123 -11.21 0.48 -17.14
N ASP A 124 -12.32 0.18 -16.46
CA ASP A 124 -12.76 0.91 -15.27
C ASP A 124 -11.71 0.90 -14.14
N VAL A 125 -11.00 -0.22 -13.95
CA VAL A 125 -9.93 -0.36 -12.95
C VAL A 125 -8.70 0.47 -13.33
N THR A 126 -8.35 0.43 -14.61
CA THR A 126 -7.21 1.22 -15.12
C THR A 126 -7.49 2.71 -15.01
N ASP A 127 -8.72 3.14 -15.31
CA ASP A 127 -9.16 4.53 -15.23
C ASP A 127 -9.24 5.01 -13.77
N GLU A 128 -9.61 4.13 -12.83
CA GLU A 128 -9.64 4.46 -11.39
C GLU A 128 -8.24 4.60 -10.79
N LEU A 129 -7.27 3.81 -11.25
CA LEU A 129 -5.95 3.71 -10.67
C LEU A 129 -4.84 4.40 -11.49
N HIS A 130 -5.18 5.09 -12.59
CA HIS A 130 -4.17 5.81 -13.38
C HIS A 130 -3.49 6.91 -12.55
N ASP A 131 -2.24 7.21 -12.88
CA ASP A 131 -1.37 8.12 -12.14
C ASP A 131 -1.24 7.78 -10.64
N GLN A 132 -1.26 6.47 -10.32
CA GLN A 132 -1.08 6.00 -8.95
C GLN A 132 -0.01 4.91 -8.89
N ILE A 133 0.70 4.86 -7.76
CA ILE A 133 1.50 3.69 -7.40
C ILE A 133 0.67 2.82 -6.47
N VAL A 134 0.64 1.53 -6.76
CA VAL A 134 -0.16 0.54 -6.02
C VAL A 134 0.75 -0.54 -5.47
N ILE A 135 0.55 -0.91 -4.20
CA ILE A 135 1.19 -2.08 -3.61
C ILE A 135 0.31 -3.29 -3.88
N VAL A 136 0.88 -4.29 -4.54
CA VAL A 136 0.21 -5.55 -4.92
C VAL A 136 0.89 -6.70 -4.21
N ASN A 137 0.09 -7.62 -3.65
CA ASN A 137 0.58 -8.81 -2.96
C ASN A 137 0.97 -9.94 -3.94
N ARG A 138 1.38 -11.08 -3.37
CA ARG A 138 1.75 -12.29 -4.13
C ARG A 138 0.61 -12.80 -5.01
N ASP A 139 -0.63 -12.69 -4.53
CA ASP A 139 -1.82 -13.19 -5.22
C ASP A 139 -2.32 -12.25 -6.33
N GLY A 140 -1.60 -11.15 -6.58
CA GLY A 140 -1.98 -10.16 -7.58
C GLY A 140 -3.01 -9.15 -7.11
N LEU A 141 -3.40 -9.17 -5.82
CA LEU A 141 -4.38 -8.25 -5.25
C LEU A 141 -3.75 -6.90 -4.92
N ALA A 142 -4.38 -5.84 -5.38
CA ALA A 142 -4.04 -4.47 -5.04
C ALA A 142 -4.51 -4.15 -3.61
N LEU A 143 -3.60 -3.68 -2.75
CA LEU A 143 -3.90 -3.41 -1.34
C LEU A 143 -3.94 -1.92 -1.02
N LEU A 144 -2.89 -1.20 -1.35
CA LEU A 144 -2.72 0.22 -1.03
C LEU A 144 -2.42 1.01 -2.28
N ARG A 145 -3.06 2.16 -2.42
CA ARG A 145 -2.85 3.10 -3.53
C ARG A 145 -2.28 4.42 -3.04
N TYR A 146 -1.44 5.03 -3.86
CA TYR A 146 -0.76 6.29 -3.60
C TYR A 146 -0.89 7.18 -4.83
N PRO A 147 -1.76 8.19 -4.79
CA PRO A 147 -1.90 9.16 -5.88
C PRO A 147 -0.60 9.92 -6.11
N ILE A 148 -0.25 10.16 -7.36
CA ILE A 148 0.93 10.91 -7.75
C ILE A 148 0.50 12.22 -8.40
N ASN A 149 1.31 13.25 -8.22
CA ASN A 149 1.21 14.49 -8.96
C ASN A 149 2.57 14.83 -9.60
N SER A 150 2.62 15.88 -10.40
CA SER A 150 3.84 16.32 -11.08
C SER A 150 4.84 17.08 -10.19
N ASP A 151 4.58 17.19 -8.88
CA ASP A 151 5.46 17.88 -7.94
C ASP A 151 6.52 16.92 -7.38
N ALA A 152 7.79 17.25 -7.57
CA ALA A 152 8.92 16.45 -7.09
C ALA A 152 8.96 16.34 -5.55
N ALA A 153 8.58 17.39 -4.83
CA ALA A 153 8.51 17.36 -3.37
C ALA A 153 7.41 16.42 -2.87
N HIS A 154 6.26 16.41 -3.55
CA HIS A 154 5.20 15.45 -3.27
C HIS A 154 5.66 14.01 -3.53
N MET A 155 6.37 13.77 -4.64
CA MET A 155 6.87 12.45 -4.97
C MET A 155 7.86 11.91 -3.93
N GLU A 156 8.69 12.78 -3.33
CA GLU A 156 9.58 12.39 -2.21
C GLU A 156 8.79 11.94 -0.99
N ILE A 157 7.69 12.61 -0.65
CA ILE A 157 6.82 12.23 0.47
C ILE A 157 6.14 10.89 0.16
N VAL A 158 5.56 10.74 -1.02
CA VAL A 158 4.89 9.51 -1.46
C VAL A 158 5.83 8.31 -1.42
N THR A 159 7.06 8.45 -1.90
CA THR A 159 8.05 7.35 -1.86
C THR A 159 8.43 6.94 -0.44
N LYS A 160 8.54 7.90 0.50
CA LYS A 160 8.77 7.62 1.92
C LYS A 160 7.58 6.88 2.56
N ASP A 161 6.38 7.29 2.20
CA ASP A 161 5.14 6.68 2.69
C ASP A 161 4.99 5.26 2.17
N ILE A 162 5.17 5.03 0.87
CA ILE A 162 5.19 3.69 0.26
C ILE A 162 6.24 2.81 0.94
N ARG A 163 7.46 3.31 1.14
CA ARG A 163 8.53 2.57 1.81
C ARG A 163 8.13 2.14 3.21
N THR A 164 7.49 3.04 3.96
CA THR A 164 7.07 2.78 5.34
C THR A 164 6.04 1.66 5.39
N ASP A 165 5.02 1.74 4.55
CA ASP A 165 3.93 0.77 4.52
C ASP A 165 4.38 -0.58 3.97
N LEU A 166 5.19 -0.57 2.90
CA LEU A 166 5.77 -1.79 2.32
C LEU A 166 6.64 -2.55 3.33
N LEU A 167 7.47 -1.84 4.11
CA LEU A 167 8.29 -2.47 5.14
C LEU A 167 7.46 -3.09 6.27
N ARG A 168 6.32 -2.51 6.58
CA ARG A 168 5.36 -3.09 7.54
C ARG A 168 4.74 -4.37 6.97
N LEU A 169 4.23 -4.33 5.74
CA LEU A 169 3.65 -5.48 5.07
C LEU A 169 4.65 -6.65 4.98
N LEU A 170 5.89 -6.39 4.58
CA LEU A 170 6.96 -7.39 4.56
C LEU A 170 7.26 -8.00 5.94
N ASN A 171 7.12 -7.24 7.02
CA ASN A 171 7.33 -7.74 8.37
C ASN A 171 6.15 -8.60 8.86
N TYR A 172 4.93 -8.33 8.39
CA TYR A 172 3.76 -9.18 8.67
C TYR A 172 3.85 -10.50 7.93
N ASP A 173 4.18 -10.49 6.65
CA ASP A 173 4.31 -11.68 5.81
C ASP A 173 5.36 -12.66 6.37
N ARG A 174 6.49 -12.14 6.88
CA ARG A 174 7.56 -12.95 7.48
C ARG A 174 7.19 -13.63 8.81
N LYS A 175 6.09 -13.22 9.46
CA LYS A 175 5.61 -13.85 10.70
C LYS A 175 4.55 -14.92 10.44
N GLY A 176 4.04 -15.03 9.22
CA GLY A 176 3.02 -15.98 8.80
C GLY A 176 3.56 -17.25 8.13
N THR A 177 4.88 -17.33 7.93
CA THR A 177 5.61 -18.54 7.48
C THR A 177 6.40 -19.13 8.65
#